data_a6b2c5328de65b3e27ce5c9b5e760a0d
#
_entry.id   a6b2c5328de65b3e27ce5c9b5e760a0d
#
_cell.length_a   1.000
_cell.length_b   1.000
_cell.length_c   1.000
_cell.angle_alpha   90.00
_cell.angle_beta   90.00
_cell.angle_gamma   90.00
#
_symmetry.space_group_name_H-M   'P 1'
#
loop_
_entity.id
_entity.type
_entity.pdbx_description
1 polymer ?
#
loop_
_entity_poly.entity_id
_entity_poly.type
_entity_poly.pdbx_seq_one_letter_code
_entity_poly.pdbx_strand_id
1 'polypeptide(L)'
;MPSDQFIDYLKYVENGSKIGWDEDQQLWFPHASPEGGNDTIAYGHKLRDAEVEQANKGLTDDEVEELLIEDLEYATDGAKAILSTHFNEDFNSLSENSQEMLIDFAYNLGSYGLKSFPKFVGAVCNNDIDTMCAEYKRYYTDGFGAKKELKQRNEEFYRLFLA
;
A
#
# COMPACT_ATOMS: atom_id res chain seq x y z
N MET A 1 6.82 -12.73 6.00
CA MET A 1 5.92 -12.74 4.84
C MET A 1 4.56 -12.23 5.29
N PRO A 2 3.96 -11.25 4.64
CA PRO A 2 2.59 -10.82 4.97
C PRO A 2 1.58 -11.95 4.82
N SER A 3 0.50 -11.91 5.61
CA SER A 3 -0.55 -12.93 5.57
C SER A 3 -1.35 -12.87 4.26
N ASP A 4 -1.95 -13.99 3.86
CA ASP A 4 -2.83 -14.05 2.69
C ASP A 4 -4.00 -13.07 2.83
N GLN A 5 -4.54 -12.92 4.04
CA GLN A 5 -5.62 -11.98 4.33
C GLN A 5 -5.21 -10.53 4.08
N PHE A 6 -3.99 -10.16 4.46
CA PHE A 6 -3.45 -8.84 4.18
C PHE A 6 -3.23 -8.62 2.67
N ILE A 7 -2.72 -9.62 1.96
CA ILE A 7 -2.53 -9.56 0.50
C ILE A 7 -3.88 -9.36 -0.20
N ASP A 8 -4.91 -10.10 0.18
CA ASP A 8 -6.26 -9.95 -0.38
C ASP A 8 -6.84 -8.55 -0.10
N TYR A 9 -6.67 -8.05 1.13
CA TYR A 9 -7.03 -6.68 1.49
C TYR A 9 -6.33 -5.67 0.57
N LEU A 10 -5.01 -5.80 0.41
CA LEU A 10 -4.21 -4.88 -0.38
C LEU A 10 -4.66 -4.85 -1.85
N LYS A 11 -4.88 -6.01 -2.45
CA LYS A 11 -5.43 -6.11 -3.80
C LYS A 11 -6.78 -5.41 -3.94
N TYR A 12 -7.63 -5.58 -2.96
CA TYR A 12 -8.97 -4.97 -2.96
C TYR A 12 -8.92 -3.45 -2.88
N VAL A 13 -8.12 -2.90 -1.96
CA VAL A 13 -8.04 -1.43 -1.78
C VAL A 13 -7.22 -0.74 -2.86
N GLU A 14 -6.27 -1.43 -3.49
CA GLU A 14 -5.46 -0.86 -4.56
C GLU A 14 -6.17 -0.93 -5.93
N ASN A 15 -6.79 -2.05 -6.27
CA ASN A 15 -7.49 -2.21 -7.54
C ASN A 15 -8.55 -3.32 -7.50
N GLY A 16 -9.53 -3.18 -6.62
CA GLY A 16 -10.61 -4.16 -6.47
C GLY A 16 -11.48 -4.33 -7.72
N SER A 17 -11.61 -3.29 -8.54
CA SER A 17 -12.36 -3.34 -9.81
C SER A 17 -11.56 -3.90 -10.98
N LYS A 18 -10.31 -4.28 -10.77
CA LYS A 18 -9.40 -4.86 -11.78
C LYS A 18 -9.25 -4.00 -13.03
N ILE A 19 -9.03 -2.70 -12.87
CA ILE A 19 -8.72 -1.80 -13.99
C ILE A 19 -7.48 -2.31 -14.71
N GLY A 20 -7.55 -2.45 -16.03
CA GLY A 20 -6.46 -2.94 -16.87
C GLY A 20 -6.45 -4.45 -17.10
N TRP A 21 -7.30 -5.22 -16.40
CA TRP A 21 -7.45 -6.65 -16.65
C TRP A 21 -8.28 -6.91 -17.91
N ASP A 22 -7.74 -7.73 -18.83
CA ASP A 22 -8.43 -8.22 -20.02
C ASP A 22 -8.80 -9.70 -19.83
N GLU A 23 -10.09 -9.96 -19.65
CA GLU A 23 -10.60 -11.31 -19.41
C GLU A 23 -10.41 -12.25 -20.61
N ASP A 24 -10.52 -11.71 -21.83
CA ASP A 24 -10.39 -12.52 -23.05
C ASP A 24 -8.94 -12.98 -23.27
N GLN A 25 -7.98 -12.08 -23.04
CA GLN A 25 -6.55 -12.38 -23.20
C GLN A 25 -5.91 -12.96 -21.93
N GLN A 26 -6.58 -12.83 -20.76
CA GLN A 26 -6.01 -13.20 -19.46
C GLN A 26 -4.71 -12.45 -19.17
N LEU A 27 -4.70 -11.15 -19.49
CA LEU A 27 -3.55 -10.27 -19.32
C LEU A 27 -3.94 -8.97 -18.63
N TRP A 28 -2.97 -8.42 -17.89
CA TRP A 28 -3.03 -7.09 -17.33
C TRP A 28 -2.35 -6.08 -18.24
N PHE A 29 -2.98 -4.93 -18.45
CA PHE A 29 -2.43 -3.82 -19.22
C PHE A 29 -2.28 -2.56 -18.35
N PRO A 30 -1.32 -1.69 -18.69
CA PRO A 30 -1.14 -0.42 -17.99
C PRO A 30 -2.36 0.50 -18.10
N HIS A 31 -2.55 1.32 -17.08
CA HIS A 31 -3.54 2.41 -17.06
C HIS A 31 -2.91 3.67 -16.47
N ALA A 32 -3.54 4.83 -16.74
CA ALA A 32 -3.01 6.12 -16.30
C ALA A 32 -2.88 6.17 -14.77
N SER A 33 -1.74 6.68 -14.30
CA SER A 33 -1.52 6.95 -12.89
C SER A 33 -2.28 8.23 -12.49
N PRO A 34 -3.05 8.21 -11.38
CA PRO A 34 -3.72 9.42 -10.87
C PRO A 34 -2.74 10.54 -10.50
N GLU A 35 -1.51 10.18 -10.19
CA GLU A 35 -0.43 11.11 -9.81
C GLU A 35 0.34 11.69 -11.00
N GLY A 36 0.05 11.21 -12.21
CA GLY A 36 0.82 11.54 -13.42
C GLY A 36 2.11 10.74 -13.54
N GLY A 37 2.94 11.06 -14.55
CA GLY A 37 4.15 10.31 -14.89
C GLY A 37 3.83 9.02 -15.64
N ASN A 38 4.68 8.00 -15.49
CA ASN A 38 4.45 6.69 -16.10
C ASN A 38 3.15 6.05 -15.60
N ASP A 39 2.56 5.22 -16.44
CA ASP A 39 1.36 4.46 -16.11
C ASP A 39 1.61 3.48 -14.94
N THR A 40 0.53 3.09 -14.30
CA THR A 40 0.51 2.01 -13.32
C THR A 40 -0.05 0.73 -13.94
N ILE A 41 0.27 -0.41 -13.35
CA ILE A 41 -0.30 -1.70 -13.73
C ILE A 41 -0.77 -2.46 -12.50
N ALA A 42 -1.85 -3.21 -12.65
CA ALA A 42 -2.41 -4.11 -11.64
C ALA A 42 -2.67 -3.41 -10.29
N TYR A 43 -1.95 -3.77 -9.23
CA TYR A 43 -2.22 -3.34 -7.85
C TYR A 43 -1.36 -2.12 -7.46
N GLY A 44 -1.30 -1.13 -8.34
CA GLY A 44 -0.63 0.13 -8.06
C GLY A 44 0.87 0.14 -8.35
N HIS A 45 1.37 -0.88 -9.09
CA HIS A 45 2.78 -0.87 -9.50
C HIS A 45 3.01 0.22 -10.54
N LYS A 46 3.75 1.26 -10.17
CA LYS A 46 4.15 2.33 -11.08
C LYS A 46 5.29 1.86 -11.95
N LEU A 47 5.06 1.84 -13.26
CA LEU A 47 6.05 1.32 -14.22
C LEU A 47 7.32 2.19 -14.25
N ARG A 48 8.47 1.53 -14.16
CA ARG A 48 9.76 2.14 -14.49
C ARG A 48 9.93 2.18 -16.01
N ASP A 49 10.73 3.10 -16.52
CA ASP A 49 10.92 3.28 -17.97
C ASP A 49 11.30 1.98 -18.68
N ALA A 50 12.17 1.17 -18.05
CA ALA A 50 12.60 -0.12 -18.59
C ALA A 50 11.49 -1.18 -18.66
N GLU A 51 10.39 -1.00 -17.94
CA GLU A 51 9.26 -1.95 -17.86
C GLU A 51 8.15 -1.64 -18.87
N VAL A 52 8.08 -0.41 -19.36
CA VAL A 52 6.95 0.10 -20.14
C VAL A 52 6.69 -0.72 -21.41
N GLU A 53 7.74 -1.06 -22.16
CA GLU A 53 7.59 -1.83 -23.40
C GLU A 53 6.99 -3.21 -23.15
N GLN A 54 7.49 -3.93 -22.17
CA GLN A 54 7.00 -5.26 -21.82
C GLN A 54 5.57 -5.21 -21.24
N ALA A 55 5.30 -4.23 -20.38
CA ALA A 55 3.98 -4.05 -19.80
C ALA A 55 2.90 -3.73 -20.85
N ASN A 56 3.24 -2.96 -21.90
CA ASN A 56 2.32 -2.63 -22.97
C ASN A 56 1.91 -3.86 -23.82
N LYS A 57 2.70 -4.92 -23.76
CA LYS A 57 2.35 -6.22 -24.40
C LYS A 57 1.40 -7.06 -23.55
N GLY A 58 1.16 -6.64 -22.33
CA GLY A 58 0.36 -7.36 -21.34
C GLY A 58 1.20 -8.26 -20.43
N LEU A 59 0.85 -8.27 -19.15
CA LEU A 59 1.46 -9.14 -18.15
C LEU A 59 0.46 -10.20 -17.69
N THR A 60 0.95 -11.40 -17.46
CA THR A 60 0.14 -12.48 -16.89
C THR A 60 -0.16 -12.20 -15.41
N ASP A 61 -1.14 -12.90 -14.87
CA ASP A 61 -1.48 -12.81 -13.46
C ASP A 61 -0.30 -13.21 -12.56
N ASP A 62 0.47 -14.23 -12.95
CA ASP A 62 1.68 -14.66 -12.22
C ASP A 62 2.77 -13.58 -12.21
N GLU A 63 3.00 -12.92 -13.35
CA GLU A 63 3.96 -11.81 -13.43
C GLU A 63 3.53 -10.62 -12.57
N VAL A 64 2.24 -10.34 -12.50
CA VAL A 64 1.70 -9.29 -11.65
C VAL A 64 1.80 -9.65 -10.16
N GLU A 65 1.61 -10.92 -9.79
CA GLU A 65 1.85 -11.39 -8.42
C GLU A 65 3.33 -11.20 -8.01
N GLU A 66 4.26 -11.46 -8.90
CA GLU A 66 5.69 -11.21 -8.64
C GLU A 66 5.98 -9.72 -8.40
N LEU A 67 5.39 -8.84 -9.20
CA LEU A 67 5.51 -7.38 -8.99
C LEU A 67 4.93 -6.95 -7.63
N LEU A 68 3.79 -7.51 -7.23
CA LEU A 68 3.19 -7.21 -5.95
C LEU A 68 4.11 -7.64 -4.79
N ILE A 69 4.72 -8.81 -4.88
CA ILE A 69 5.67 -9.29 -3.87
C ILE A 69 6.90 -8.38 -3.79
N GLU A 70 7.47 -7.98 -4.93
CA GLU A 70 8.60 -7.05 -4.97
C GLU A 70 8.24 -5.71 -4.32
N ASP A 71 7.08 -5.16 -4.65
CA ASP A 71 6.60 -3.90 -4.08
C ASP A 71 6.35 -4.00 -2.57
N LEU A 72 5.85 -5.14 -2.11
CA LEU A 72 5.67 -5.41 -0.67
C LEU A 72 7.01 -5.53 0.07
N GLU A 73 8.00 -6.18 -0.53
CA GLU A 73 9.36 -6.25 0.03
C GLU A 73 9.97 -4.85 0.14
N TYR A 74 9.83 -4.05 -0.90
CA TYR A 74 10.31 -2.67 -0.91
C TYR A 74 9.62 -1.82 0.18
N ALA A 75 8.30 -1.92 0.31
CA ALA A 75 7.55 -1.21 1.36
C ALA A 75 7.95 -1.68 2.76
N THR A 76 8.17 -2.97 2.94
CA THR A 76 8.60 -3.56 4.21
C THR A 76 9.99 -3.05 4.62
N ASP A 77 10.94 -3.07 3.69
CA ASP A 77 12.30 -2.58 3.95
C ASP A 77 12.30 -1.08 4.27
N GLY A 78 11.46 -0.32 3.56
CA GLY A 78 11.27 1.10 3.84
C GLY A 78 10.67 1.36 5.22
N ALA A 79 9.66 0.60 5.63
CA ALA A 79 9.06 0.69 6.96
C ALA A 79 10.09 0.37 8.05
N LYS A 80 10.88 -0.68 7.88
CA LYS A 80 11.98 -1.04 8.81
C LYS A 80 12.96 0.11 8.97
N ALA A 81 13.40 0.69 7.86
CA ALA A 81 14.37 1.79 7.86
C ALA A 81 13.83 3.03 8.59
N ILE A 82 12.59 3.42 8.29
CA ILE A 82 11.96 4.59 8.92
C ILE A 82 11.72 4.36 10.41
N LEU A 83 11.25 3.18 10.82
CA LEU A 83 11.10 2.86 12.24
C LEU A 83 12.42 2.98 13.00
N SER A 84 13.49 2.41 12.46
CA SER A 84 14.81 2.45 13.08
C SER A 84 15.35 3.87 13.17
N THR A 85 15.28 4.64 12.08
CA THR A 85 15.96 5.96 11.99
C THR A 85 15.15 7.10 12.62
N HIS A 86 13.83 7.07 12.55
CA HIS A 86 12.97 8.17 13.00
C HIS A 86 12.18 7.89 14.28
N PHE A 87 11.94 6.64 14.61
CA PHE A 87 11.16 6.25 15.78
C PHE A 87 11.97 5.48 16.81
N ASN A 88 13.20 5.10 16.50
CA ASN A 88 14.06 4.28 17.35
C ASN A 88 13.36 2.98 17.79
N GLU A 89 12.66 2.35 16.87
CA GLU A 89 11.88 1.13 17.08
C GLU A 89 12.38 0.01 16.16
N ASP A 90 12.29 -1.23 16.65
CA ASP A 90 12.61 -2.43 15.87
C ASP A 90 11.34 -3.04 15.28
N PHE A 91 11.20 -2.90 13.96
CA PHE A 91 10.08 -3.47 13.21
C PHE A 91 9.91 -4.98 13.47
N ASN A 92 11.02 -5.72 13.54
CA ASN A 92 10.99 -7.18 13.71
C ASN A 92 10.49 -7.61 15.10
N SER A 93 10.50 -6.71 16.09
CA SER A 93 9.96 -6.98 17.43
C SER A 93 8.44 -6.85 17.52
N LEU A 94 7.82 -6.26 16.51
CA LEU A 94 6.37 -6.02 16.49
C LEU A 94 5.59 -7.28 16.13
N SER A 95 4.32 -7.34 16.56
CA SER A 95 3.41 -8.42 16.12
C SER A 95 3.20 -8.38 14.61
N GLU A 96 2.82 -9.50 14.02
CA GLU A 96 2.49 -9.58 12.59
C GLU A 96 1.46 -8.54 12.18
N ASN A 97 0.40 -8.40 12.97
CA ASN A 97 -0.66 -7.41 12.75
C ASN A 97 -0.10 -5.98 12.74
N SER A 98 0.76 -5.65 13.68
CA SER A 98 1.42 -4.33 13.74
C SER A 98 2.34 -4.09 12.55
N GLN A 99 3.09 -5.10 12.15
CA GLN A 99 3.93 -5.03 10.96
C GLN A 99 3.11 -4.76 9.70
N GLU A 100 2.01 -5.49 9.51
CA GLU A 100 1.13 -5.33 8.35
C GLU A 100 0.48 -3.95 8.29
N MET A 101 0.06 -3.37 9.42
CA MET A 101 -0.43 -2.00 9.46
C MET A 101 0.60 -0.99 8.95
N LEU A 102 1.86 -1.14 9.35
CA LEU A 102 2.93 -0.25 8.92
C LEU A 102 3.32 -0.48 7.46
N ILE A 103 3.30 -1.72 6.99
CA ILE A 103 3.52 -2.06 5.57
C ILE A 103 2.43 -1.42 4.70
N ASP A 104 1.17 -1.47 5.13
CA ASP A 104 0.07 -0.85 4.38
C ASP A 104 0.27 0.66 4.22
N PHE A 105 0.68 1.35 5.29
CA PHE A 105 0.98 2.79 5.21
C PHE A 105 2.17 3.06 4.28
N ALA A 106 3.24 2.29 4.40
CA ALA A 106 4.41 2.44 3.54
C ALA A 106 4.11 2.14 2.06
N TYR A 107 3.30 1.13 1.79
CA TYR A 107 2.86 0.78 0.44
C TYR A 107 2.02 1.91 -0.19
N ASN A 108 1.06 2.44 0.57
CA ASN A 108 0.14 3.48 0.09
C ASN A 108 0.80 4.86 -0.05
N LEU A 109 1.62 5.26 0.92
CA LEU A 109 2.14 6.63 1.05
C LEU A 109 3.62 6.76 0.71
N GLY A 110 4.30 5.64 0.45
CA GLY A 110 5.75 5.59 0.46
C GLY A 110 6.28 5.53 1.89
N SER A 111 7.51 5.04 2.05
CA SER A 111 8.11 4.85 3.38
C SER A 111 8.20 6.15 4.19
N TYR A 112 8.53 7.26 3.52
CA TYR A 112 8.57 8.57 4.15
C TYR A 112 7.21 9.05 4.66
N GLY A 113 6.11 8.53 4.11
CA GLY A 113 4.76 8.85 4.58
C GLY A 113 4.50 8.45 6.02
N LEU A 114 5.21 7.44 6.54
CA LEU A 114 5.14 7.05 7.96
C LEU A 114 5.51 8.20 8.91
N LYS A 115 6.42 9.07 8.52
CA LYS A 115 6.81 10.25 9.30
C LYS A 115 5.66 11.25 9.49
N SER A 116 4.69 11.24 8.58
CA SER A 116 3.54 12.14 8.63
C SER A 116 2.46 11.66 9.61
N PHE A 117 2.62 10.44 10.15
CA PHE A 117 1.67 9.82 11.08
C PHE A 117 2.36 9.40 12.39
N PRO A 118 3.07 10.31 13.09
CA PRO A 118 3.87 9.92 14.25
C PRO A 118 3.04 9.36 15.41
N LYS A 119 1.83 9.86 15.62
CA LYS A 119 0.93 9.36 16.67
C LYS A 119 0.45 7.95 16.35
N PHE A 120 0.09 7.70 15.09
CA PHE A 120 -0.35 6.37 14.66
C PHE A 120 0.80 5.36 14.77
N VAL A 121 1.98 5.69 14.24
CA VAL A 121 3.16 4.80 14.31
C VAL A 121 3.53 4.50 15.75
N GLY A 122 3.57 5.51 16.61
CA GLY A 122 3.84 5.33 18.04
C GLY A 122 2.81 4.42 18.71
N ALA A 123 1.52 4.59 18.37
CA ALA A 123 0.44 3.76 18.90
C ALA A 123 0.59 2.29 18.44
N VAL A 124 0.97 2.05 17.20
CA VAL A 124 1.23 0.69 16.68
C VAL A 124 2.38 0.04 17.43
N CYS A 125 3.49 0.77 17.63
CA CYS A 125 4.65 0.26 18.36
C CYS A 125 4.34 -0.06 19.84
N ASN A 126 3.43 0.70 20.44
CA ASN A 126 3.04 0.53 21.86
C ASN A 126 1.76 -0.29 22.05
N ASN A 127 1.19 -0.81 20.99
CA ASN A 127 -0.09 -1.53 21.01
C ASN A 127 -1.24 -0.73 21.67
N ASP A 128 -1.26 0.58 21.42
CA ASP A 128 -2.29 1.51 21.92
C ASP A 128 -3.46 1.59 20.94
N ILE A 129 -4.43 0.71 21.13
CA ILE A 129 -5.60 0.56 20.24
C ILE A 129 -6.43 1.85 20.19
N ASP A 130 -6.63 2.53 21.30
CA ASP A 130 -7.45 3.75 21.34
C ASP A 130 -6.83 4.86 20.48
N THR A 131 -5.53 5.04 20.56
CA THR A 131 -4.82 6.02 19.73
C THR A 131 -4.77 5.58 18.25
N MET A 132 -4.59 4.29 17.98
CA MET A 132 -4.69 3.78 16.59
C MET A 132 -6.05 4.13 15.98
N CYS A 133 -7.15 3.89 16.71
CA CYS A 133 -8.51 4.20 16.25
C CYS A 133 -8.73 5.70 16.04
N ALA A 134 -8.05 6.54 16.78
CA ALA A 134 -8.15 8.00 16.62
C ALA A 134 -7.33 8.54 15.44
N GLU A 135 -6.25 7.86 15.05
CA GLU A 135 -5.22 8.43 14.18
C GLU A 135 -4.99 7.67 12.85
N TYR A 136 -5.71 6.57 12.58
CA TYR A 136 -5.45 5.71 11.41
C TYR A 136 -5.92 6.28 10.09
N LYS A 137 -6.87 7.20 10.08
CA LYS A 137 -7.50 7.68 8.85
C LYS A 137 -6.54 8.44 7.97
N ARG A 138 -6.58 8.10 6.68
CA ARG A 138 -5.80 8.75 5.62
C ARG A 138 -6.71 9.56 4.73
N TYR A 139 -6.15 10.63 4.18
CA TYR A 139 -6.83 11.60 3.32
C TYR A 139 -5.96 11.88 2.11
N TYR A 140 -6.58 12.41 1.06
CA TYR A 140 -5.88 12.96 -0.09
C TYR A 140 -6.38 14.37 -0.39
N THR A 141 -5.60 15.13 -1.14
CA THR A 141 -6.03 16.44 -1.65
C THR A 141 -6.49 16.27 -3.09
N ASP A 142 -7.73 16.66 -3.40
CA ASP A 142 -8.27 16.58 -4.75
C ASP A 142 -7.69 17.69 -5.68
N GLY A 143 -8.07 17.67 -6.97
CA GLY A 143 -7.62 18.64 -7.96
C GLY A 143 -8.06 20.10 -7.68
N PHE A 144 -8.96 20.31 -6.72
CA PHE A 144 -9.44 21.64 -6.30
C PHE A 144 -8.85 22.09 -4.95
N GLY A 145 -7.90 21.33 -4.40
CA GLY A 145 -7.27 21.62 -3.12
C GLY A 145 -8.11 21.21 -1.88
N ALA A 146 -9.23 20.52 -2.07
CA ALA A 146 -10.06 20.04 -0.97
C ALA A 146 -9.52 18.72 -0.41
N LYS A 147 -9.49 18.62 0.92
CA LYS A 147 -9.12 17.39 1.63
C LYS A 147 -10.26 16.39 1.58
N LYS A 148 -9.99 15.19 1.04
CA LYS A 148 -10.93 14.09 0.91
C LYS A 148 -10.43 12.87 1.66
N GLU A 149 -11.35 12.14 2.29
CA GLU A 149 -11.04 10.89 2.97
C GLU A 149 -10.80 9.75 1.95
N LEU A 150 -9.78 8.93 2.19
CA LEU A 150 -9.60 7.64 1.52
C LEU A 150 -10.58 6.62 2.11
N LYS A 151 -11.86 6.85 1.86
CA LYS A 151 -12.96 6.21 2.59
C LYS A 151 -12.92 4.69 2.53
N GLN A 152 -12.84 4.12 1.33
CA GLN A 152 -12.81 2.67 1.16
C GLN A 152 -11.62 2.05 1.88
N ARG A 153 -10.43 2.63 1.71
CA ARG A 153 -9.22 2.12 2.36
C ARG A 153 -9.31 2.22 3.88
N ASN A 154 -9.81 3.32 4.40
CA ASN A 154 -9.97 3.51 5.85
C ASN A 154 -10.99 2.51 6.44
N GLU A 155 -12.12 2.29 5.77
CA GLU A 155 -13.13 1.32 6.22
C GLU A 155 -12.59 -0.11 6.23
N GLU A 156 -11.89 -0.53 5.18
CA GLU A 156 -11.33 -1.87 5.09
C GLU A 156 -10.15 -2.06 6.05
N PHE A 157 -9.32 -1.03 6.23
CA PHE A 157 -8.25 -1.03 7.23
C PHE A 157 -8.81 -1.21 8.65
N TYR A 158 -9.83 -0.46 8.99
CA TYR A 158 -10.48 -0.59 10.30
C TYR A 158 -11.02 -2.01 10.51
N ARG A 159 -11.71 -2.53 9.48
CA ARG A 159 -12.30 -3.88 9.54
C ARG A 159 -11.24 -4.96 9.75
N LEU A 160 -10.12 -4.86 9.06
CA LEU A 160 -9.05 -5.86 9.13
C LEU A 160 -8.26 -5.77 10.44
N PHE A 161 -7.92 -4.57 10.88
CA PHE A 161 -6.91 -4.39 11.93
C PHE A 161 -7.45 -3.89 13.27
N LEU A 162 -8.54 -3.14 13.28
CA LEU A 162 -8.97 -2.39 14.47
C LEU A 162 -10.38 -2.78 14.98
N ALA A 163 -11.13 -3.52 14.22
CA ALA A 163 -12.48 -3.94 14.59
C ALA A 163 -12.48 -5.03 15.68
#